data_bf30423be0b5f673be4b37efaac4b5f9
#
_entry.id   bf30423be0b5f673be4b37efaac4b5f9
#
_cell.length_a   1.000
_cell.length_b   1.000
_cell.length_c   1.000
_cell.angle_alpha   90.00
_cell.angle_beta   90.00
_cell.angle_gamma   90.00
#
_symmetry.space_group_name_H-M   'P 1'
#
loop_
_entity.id
_entity.type
_entity.pdbx_description
1 polymer ?
#
loop_
_entity_poly.entity_id
_entity_poly.type
_entity_poly.pdbx_seq_one_letter_code
_entity_poly.pdbx_strand_id
1 'polypeptide(L)'
;MKFFIVTCIKENQEIVQKILSKANIMVYSSTDIVGYKNKQQPNLLEEWFAAGDEQCDSSMIFSFTTDENADQAMDQIKNYNNQNQSDFPIRAFIVPVDKASFKI
;
A
#
# COMPACT_ATOMS: atom_id res chain seq x y z
N MET A 1 -12.14 -10.95 7.25
CA MET A 1 -10.71 -10.88 6.89
C MET A 1 -10.53 -10.07 5.62
N LYS A 2 -9.56 -9.21 5.62
CA LYS A 2 -9.22 -8.38 4.47
C LYS A 2 -7.77 -8.58 4.08
N PHE A 3 -7.50 -8.48 2.79
CA PHE A 3 -6.16 -8.39 2.25
C PHE A 3 -5.81 -6.92 2.08
N PHE A 4 -4.87 -6.44 2.88
CA PHE A 4 -4.45 -5.04 2.88
C PHE A 4 -3.13 -4.93 2.13
N ILE A 5 -3.13 -4.14 1.06
CA ILE A 5 -1.97 -4.01 0.18
C ILE A 5 -1.57 -2.54 0.13
N VAL A 6 -0.30 -2.28 0.30
CA VAL A 6 0.26 -0.93 0.23
C VAL A 6 1.40 -0.93 -0.77
N THR A 7 1.42 0.06 -1.65
CA THR A 7 2.58 0.34 -2.48
C THR A 7 3.11 1.73 -2.18
N CYS A 8 4.41 1.86 -2.11
CA CYS A 8 5.06 3.14 -1.84
C CYS A 8 6.48 3.12 -2.41
N ILE A 9 7.05 4.30 -2.58
CA ILE A 9 8.49 4.39 -2.86
C ILE A 9 9.27 3.89 -1.65
N LYS A 10 10.50 3.42 -1.86
CA LYS A 10 11.31 2.84 -0.78
C LYS A 10 11.52 3.80 0.38
N GLU A 11 11.65 5.09 0.11
CA GLU A 11 11.83 6.11 1.14
C GLU A 11 10.67 6.19 2.13
N ASN A 12 9.48 5.76 1.72
CA ASN A 12 8.29 5.79 2.57
C ASN A 12 8.04 4.50 3.32
N GLN A 13 8.90 3.51 3.17
CA GLN A 13 8.68 2.18 3.77
C GLN A 13 8.57 2.23 5.29
N GLU A 14 9.44 2.98 5.95
CA GLU A 14 9.40 3.11 7.42
C GLU A 14 8.12 3.78 7.90
N ILE A 15 7.64 4.76 7.15
CA ILE A 15 6.38 5.45 7.48
C ILE A 15 5.23 4.47 7.43
N VAL A 16 5.16 3.64 6.39
CA VAL A 16 4.12 2.62 6.24
C VAL A 16 4.20 1.62 7.39
N GLN A 17 5.39 1.17 7.76
CA GLN A 17 5.57 0.24 8.87
C GLN A 17 5.05 0.83 10.19
N LYS A 18 5.29 2.09 10.44
CA LYS A 18 4.77 2.77 11.63
C LYS A 18 3.23 2.86 11.61
N ILE A 19 2.66 3.14 10.44
CA ILE A 19 1.20 3.19 10.29
C ILE A 19 0.59 1.82 10.59
N LEU A 20 1.17 0.76 10.03
CA LEU A 20 0.68 -0.59 10.27
C LEU A 20 0.74 -0.95 11.76
N SER A 21 1.82 -0.60 12.42
CA SER A 21 1.97 -0.85 13.85
C SER A 21 0.90 -0.14 14.67
N LYS A 22 0.62 1.13 14.37
CA LYS A 22 -0.44 1.90 15.06
C LYS A 22 -1.83 1.33 14.80
N ALA A 23 -2.03 0.67 13.67
CA ALA A 23 -3.31 0.05 13.34
C ALA A 23 -3.39 -1.41 13.82
N ASN A 24 -2.46 -1.84 14.66
CA ASN A 24 -2.39 -3.20 15.19
C ASN A 24 -2.16 -4.28 14.12
N ILE A 25 -1.57 -3.90 13.01
CA ILE A 25 -1.15 -4.85 11.98
C ILE A 25 0.33 -5.17 12.24
N MET A 26 0.55 -6.25 13.01
CA MET A 26 1.88 -6.59 13.50
C MET A 26 2.60 -7.62 12.62
N VAL A 27 1.86 -8.33 11.78
CA VAL A 27 2.42 -9.35 10.89
C VAL A 27 2.12 -8.94 9.46
N TYR A 28 3.17 -8.70 8.72
CA TYR A 28 3.05 -8.30 7.32
C TYR A 28 4.27 -8.78 6.55
N SER A 29 4.13 -8.82 5.24
CA SER A 29 5.23 -9.14 4.34
C SER A 29 5.56 -7.94 3.48
N SER A 30 6.79 -7.86 3.05
CA SER A 30 7.21 -6.81 2.12
C SER A 30 8.06 -7.40 1.02
N THR A 31 8.00 -6.78 -0.14
CA THR A 31 8.84 -7.14 -1.27
C THR A 31 9.16 -5.89 -2.07
N ASP A 32 10.32 -5.89 -2.68
CA ASP A 32 10.69 -4.84 -3.60
C ASP A 32 9.99 -5.08 -4.93
N ILE A 33 9.50 -4.00 -5.52
CA ILE A 33 8.87 -4.02 -6.83
C ILE A 33 9.44 -2.90 -7.67
N VAL A 34 9.36 -3.05 -8.99
CA VAL A 34 9.72 -2.01 -9.93
C VAL A 34 8.47 -1.69 -10.73
N GLY A 35 8.02 -0.44 -10.63
CA GLY A 35 6.89 0.03 -11.40
C GLY A 35 7.33 0.50 -12.78
N TYR A 36 6.58 0.11 -13.79
CA TYR A 36 6.81 0.55 -15.15
C TYR A 36 5.59 1.32 -15.64
N LYS A 37 5.84 2.41 -16.32
CA LYS A 37 4.79 3.21 -16.92
C LYS A 37 4.92 3.15 -18.44
N ASN A 38 3.86 2.74 -19.11
CA ASN A 38 3.81 2.82 -20.56
C ASN A 38 3.28 4.18 -20.97
N LYS A 39 4.13 5.00 -21.56
CA LYS A 39 3.78 6.37 -21.95
C LYS A 39 2.65 6.47 -22.96
N GLN A 40 2.39 5.41 -23.71
CA GLN A 40 1.45 5.45 -24.81
C GLN A 40 0.00 5.20 -24.38
N GLN A 41 -0.22 4.65 -23.20
CA GLN A 41 -1.57 4.32 -22.72
C GLN A 41 -1.71 4.60 -21.23
N PRO A 42 -2.55 5.60 -20.87
CA PRO A 42 -2.97 5.72 -19.47
C PRO A 42 -3.69 4.44 -19.07
N ASN A 43 -3.31 3.87 -17.94
CA ASN A 43 -3.93 2.66 -17.44
C ASN A 43 -3.91 2.63 -15.91
N LEU A 44 -4.46 1.58 -15.31
CA LEU A 44 -4.53 1.44 -13.86
C LEU A 44 -3.17 1.41 -13.19
N LEU A 45 -2.09 1.07 -13.93
CA LEU A 45 -0.75 1.08 -13.36
C LEU A 45 -0.29 2.46 -12.96
N GLU A 46 -0.77 3.52 -13.62
CA GLU A 46 -0.47 4.89 -13.23
C GLU A 46 -0.98 5.21 -11.84
N GLU A 47 -2.10 4.60 -11.45
CA GLU A 47 -2.66 4.74 -10.11
C GLU A 47 -1.96 3.84 -9.09
N TRP A 48 -1.32 2.77 -9.55
CA TRP A 48 -0.65 1.80 -8.69
C TRP A 48 0.77 2.25 -8.32
N PHE A 49 1.49 2.83 -9.25
CA PHE A 49 2.88 3.23 -9.07
C PHE A 49 3.02 4.74 -8.99
N ALA A 50 4.16 5.20 -8.47
CA ALA A 50 4.45 6.62 -8.38
C ALA A 50 4.46 7.28 -9.77
N ALA A 51 3.89 8.47 -9.84
CA ALA A 51 3.81 9.22 -11.08
C ALA A 51 5.15 9.86 -11.43
N GLY A 52 5.39 10.07 -12.71
CA GLY A 52 6.51 10.88 -13.20
C GLY A 52 7.67 10.10 -13.77
N ASP A 53 7.98 8.92 -13.27
CA ASP A 53 9.07 8.09 -13.76
C ASP A 53 8.55 6.90 -14.54
N GLU A 54 9.26 6.52 -15.59
CA GLU A 54 8.96 5.30 -16.35
C GLU A 54 9.23 4.06 -15.52
N GLN A 55 10.20 4.16 -14.63
CA GLN A 55 10.62 3.09 -13.75
C GLN A 55 10.86 3.66 -12.37
N CYS A 56 10.26 3.05 -11.37
CA CYS A 56 10.35 3.54 -10.01
C CYS A 56 10.61 2.39 -9.05
N ASP A 57 11.66 2.52 -8.23
CA ASP A 57 11.95 1.57 -7.16
C ASP A 57 10.96 1.76 -6.03
N SER A 58 10.18 0.74 -5.80
CA SER A 58 9.07 0.77 -4.85
C SER A 58 9.06 -0.46 -3.98
N SER A 59 8.23 -0.41 -2.96
CA SER A 59 7.97 -1.54 -2.08
C SER A 59 6.49 -1.86 -2.09
N MET A 60 6.16 -3.14 -2.03
CA MET A 60 4.82 -3.61 -1.76
C MET A 60 4.81 -4.24 -0.38
N ILE A 61 3.90 -3.79 0.46
CA ILE A 61 3.72 -4.31 1.83
C ILE A 61 2.30 -4.83 1.91
N PHE A 62 2.13 -6.04 2.42
CA PHE A 62 0.80 -6.62 2.49
C PHE A 62 0.61 -7.44 3.75
N SER A 63 -0.64 -7.54 4.16
CA SER A 63 -1.05 -8.30 5.33
C SER A 63 -2.48 -8.78 5.17
N PHE A 64 -2.80 -9.86 5.85
CA PHE A 64 -4.18 -10.30 6.03
C PHE A 64 -4.59 -9.90 7.44
N THR A 65 -5.64 -9.12 7.57
CA THR A 65 -6.01 -8.52 8.84
C THR A 65 -7.52 -8.40 8.98
N THR A 66 -7.96 -7.91 10.12
CA THR A 66 -9.38 -7.68 10.37
C THR A 66 -9.87 -6.44 9.61
N ASP A 67 -11.18 -6.35 9.42
CA ASP A 67 -11.80 -5.19 8.80
C ASP A 67 -11.45 -3.91 9.55
N GLU A 68 -11.50 -3.96 10.88
CA GLU A 68 -11.23 -2.79 11.72
C GLU A 68 -9.80 -2.29 11.57
N ASN A 69 -8.84 -3.21 11.61
CA ASN A 69 -7.43 -2.84 11.49
C ASN A 69 -7.12 -2.29 10.09
N ALA A 70 -7.70 -2.91 9.06
CA ALA A 70 -7.54 -2.42 7.69
C ALA A 70 -8.10 -1.01 7.53
N ASP A 71 -9.28 -0.74 8.08
CA ASP A 71 -9.91 0.58 8.01
C ASP A 71 -9.07 1.63 8.74
N GLN A 72 -8.54 1.30 9.92
CA GLN A 72 -7.67 2.21 10.66
C GLN A 72 -6.41 2.54 9.88
N ALA A 73 -5.78 1.54 9.30
CA ALA A 73 -4.58 1.76 8.49
C ALA A 73 -4.89 2.62 7.27
N MET A 74 -6.02 2.36 6.61
CA MET A 74 -6.43 3.16 5.46
C MET A 74 -6.63 4.62 5.83
N ASP A 75 -7.31 4.89 6.94
CA ASP A 75 -7.55 6.27 7.39
C ASP A 75 -6.23 6.99 7.70
N GLN A 76 -5.30 6.31 8.34
CA GLN A 76 -3.98 6.89 8.63
C GLN A 76 -3.19 7.20 7.36
N ILE A 77 -3.27 6.33 6.35
CA ILE A 77 -2.61 6.55 5.06
C ILE A 77 -3.23 7.76 4.35
N LYS A 78 -4.56 7.85 4.35
CA LYS A 78 -5.23 9.02 3.77
C LYS A 78 -4.83 10.31 4.45
N ASN A 79 -4.75 10.31 5.78
CA ASN A 79 -4.32 11.48 6.54
C ASN A 79 -2.87 11.85 6.22
N TYR A 80 -1.99 10.86 6.15
CA TYR A 80 -0.60 11.09 5.79
C TYR A 80 -0.48 11.73 4.41
N ASN A 81 -1.18 11.19 3.42
CA ASN A 81 -1.15 11.72 2.06
C ASN A 81 -1.67 13.16 1.99
N ASN A 82 -2.70 13.48 2.78
CA ASN A 82 -3.26 14.84 2.83
C ASN A 82 -2.28 15.85 3.45
N GLN A 83 -1.52 15.42 4.46
CA GLN A 83 -0.58 16.28 5.16
C GLN A 83 0.77 16.39 4.43
N ASN A 84 1.09 15.41 3.62
CA ASN A 84 2.39 15.30 2.95
C ASN A 84 2.17 15.14 1.45
N GLN A 85 1.65 16.17 0.83
CA GLN A 85 1.40 16.12 -0.61
C GLN A 85 2.70 15.94 -1.38
N SER A 86 2.71 14.99 -2.28
CA SER A 86 3.90 14.55 -2.98
C SER A 86 3.49 13.96 -4.33
N ASP A 87 4.43 13.93 -5.26
CA ASP A 87 4.24 13.19 -6.51
C ASP A 87 4.22 11.68 -6.30
N PHE A 88 4.56 11.23 -5.09
CA PHE A 88 4.68 9.82 -4.73
C PHE A 88 3.80 9.49 -3.52
N PRO A 89 2.47 9.62 -3.63
CA PRO A 89 1.60 9.27 -2.50
C PRO A 89 1.67 7.78 -2.20
N ILE A 90 1.42 7.45 -0.94
CA ILE A 90 1.28 6.06 -0.54
C ILE A 90 -0.07 5.56 -1.04
N ARG A 91 -0.08 4.42 -1.72
CA ARG A 91 -1.31 3.83 -2.24
C ARG A 91 -1.65 2.58 -1.46
N ALA A 92 -2.88 2.48 -1.03
CA ALA A 92 -3.35 1.35 -0.23
C ALA A 92 -4.69 0.86 -0.76
N PHE A 93 -4.88 -0.45 -0.66
CA PHE A 93 -6.09 -1.11 -1.16
C PHE A 93 -6.53 -2.15 -0.15
N ILE A 94 -7.83 -2.23 0.05
CA ILE A 94 -8.46 -3.25 0.89
C ILE A 94 -9.23 -4.19 -0.03
N VAL A 95 -8.90 -5.47 0.02
CA VAL A 95 -9.53 -6.49 -0.84
C VAL A 95 -10.19 -7.53 0.06
N PRO A 96 -11.48 -7.84 -0.16
CA PRO A 96 -12.13 -8.90 0.60
C PRO A 96 -11.50 -10.26 0.29
N VAL A 97 -11.39 -11.10 1.31
CA VAL A 97 -10.91 -12.48 1.16
C VAL A 97 -12.12 -13.40 1.30
N ASP A 98 -12.48 -14.06 0.22
CA ASP A 98 -13.63 -14.96 0.21
C ASP A 98 -13.36 -16.26 0.97
N LYS A 99 -12.18 -16.83 0.76
CA LYS A 99 -11.80 -18.12 1.33
C LYS A 99 -10.35 -18.10 1.75
N ALA A 100 -10.08 -18.81 2.83
CA ALA A 100 -8.71 -19.03 3.31
C ALA A 100 -8.57 -20.47 3.75
N SER A 101 -7.34 -20.97 3.72
CA SER A 101 -7.07 -22.35 4.13
C SER A 101 -7.04 -22.53 5.65
N PHE A 102 -7.16 -21.43 6.39
CA PHE A 102 -7.11 -21.43 7.85
C PHE A 102 -7.96 -20.29 8.40
N LYS A 103 -8.29 -20.37 9.69
CA LYS A 103 -8.98 -19.27 10.38
C LYS A 103 -7.99 -18.31 11.01
N ILE A 104 -8.34 -17.06 10.92
CA ILE A 104 -7.62 -16.02 11.63
C ILE A 104 -8.26 -15.78 12.97
#